data_cfa6f84460c220d2c12d5b71b768f80e
#
_entry.id   cfa6f84460c220d2c12d5b71b768f80e
#
_cell.length_a   1.000
_cell.length_b   1.000
_cell.length_c   1.000
_cell.angle_alpha   90.00
_cell.angle_beta   90.00
_cell.angle_gamma   90.00
#
_symmetry.space_group_name_H-M   'P 1'
#
loop_
_entity.id
_entity.type
_entity.pdbx_description
1 polymer ?
#
loop_
_entity_poly.entity_id
_entity_poly.type
_entity_poly.pdbx_seq_one_letter_code
_entity_poly.pdbx_strand_id
1 'polypeptide(L)'
;MFQDRFHWGFGIEDTFIGDPHPVTSKVLDEYELTDHYRLWKEDFDRIGTIGLDSVRWGIPWYRVQPEKNKWDWSFTDQVIPYIVQEKKLHLVLDLMHYGVPTWMKQAYLDPDYPQYVEEYTARVIERYGQYLRFATPYNEPHTACEFCGNRGEWPPYLSGYQGYFDVLKGVVRGTQRQTKLLQKAGIQCVQVECSGGSLTRDPSLSELADFECLQQEMFFNFLTGDFAGLEKWFPLFERYGLTESDLKAFEAQRCTIDIMGINFYPQFSYQNLSVQPDGKPVRTNCQLWTED
;
A
#
# COMPACT_ATOMS: atom_id res chain seq x y z
N MET A 1 -23.44 -1.05 0.09
CA MET A 1 -23.34 -2.24 0.93
C MET A 1 -22.95 -1.91 2.36
N PHE A 2 -21.96 -1.08 2.61
CA PHE A 2 -21.56 -0.68 3.98
C PHE A 2 -22.36 0.51 4.54
N GLN A 3 -23.50 0.88 3.95
CA GLN A 3 -24.24 2.09 4.29
C GLN A 3 -25.28 1.91 5.42
N ASP A 4 -25.68 0.68 5.71
CA ASP A 4 -26.85 0.44 6.57
C ASP A 4 -26.49 -0.04 7.98
N ARG A 5 -25.28 -0.53 8.19
CA ARG A 5 -24.81 -1.03 9.49
C ARG A 5 -23.28 -1.11 9.55
N PHE A 6 -22.75 -1.28 10.73
CA PHE A 6 -21.33 -1.65 10.93
C PHE A 6 -21.09 -3.09 10.46
N HIS A 7 -20.03 -3.30 9.70
CA HIS A 7 -19.62 -4.60 9.19
C HIS A 7 -18.29 -5.01 9.82
N TRP A 8 -18.21 -6.27 10.21
CA TRP A 8 -16.97 -6.87 10.67
C TRP A 8 -16.33 -7.64 9.53
N GLY A 9 -15.04 -7.43 9.33
CA GLY A 9 -14.25 -8.13 8.34
C GLY A 9 -13.01 -8.77 8.94
N PHE A 10 -12.35 -9.59 8.13
CA PHE A 10 -11.08 -10.21 8.43
C PHE A 10 -10.08 -9.84 7.32
N GLY A 11 -8.81 -9.62 7.67
CA GLY A 11 -7.70 -9.48 6.73
C GLY A 11 -6.78 -10.69 6.86
N ILE A 12 -6.39 -11.26 5.73
CA ILE A 12 -5.26 -12.19 5.70
C ILE A 12 -4.06 -11.36 5.25
N GLU A 13 -3.00 -11.36 6.06
CA GLU A 13 -1.78 -10.61 5.78
C GLU A 13 -1.12 -11.16 4.51
N ASP A 14 -0.69 -10.27 3.63
CA ASP A 14 -0.37 -10.59 2.24
C ASP A 14 0.82 -9.79 1.66
N THR A 15 1.83 -9.53 2.46
CA THR A 15 3.08 -8.92 1.98
C THR A 15 3.84 -9.87 1.05
N PHE A 16 4.14 -9.41 -0.18
CA PHE A 16 4.78 -10.21 -1.22
C PHE A 16 6.01 -9.53 -1.80
N ILE A 17 7.18 -9.72 -1.20
CA ILE A 17 8.47 -9.27 -1.76
C ILE A 17 9.14 -10.49 -2.41
N GLY A 18 8.86 -10.70 -3.70
CA GLY A 18 9.31 -11.89 -4.44
C GLY A 18 10.81 -11.95 -4.75
N ASP A 19 11.51 -10.81 -4.74
CA ASP A 19 12.96 -10.80 -4.91
C ASP A 19 13.66 -11.25 -3.62
N PRO A 20 14.64 -12.18 -3.70
CA PRO A 20 15.41 -12.59 -2.54
C PRO A 20 16.17 -11.42 -1.93
N HIS A 21 16.09 -11.28 -0.61
CA HIS A 21 16.84 -10.25 0.10
C HIS A 21 18.36 -10.42 -0.11
N PRO A 22 19.11 -9.36 -0.48
CA PRO A 22 20.50 -9.48 -0.94
C PRO A 22 21.48 -10.06 0.11
N VAL A 23 21.14 -9.91 1.41
CA VAL A 23 21.99 -10.41 2.50
C VAL A 23 21.54 -11.80 3.00
N THR A 24 20.21 -11.98 3.17
CA THR A 24 19.67 -13.20 3.79
C THR A 24 19.25 -14.26 2.79
N SER A 25 19.15 -13.91 1.50
CA SER A 25 18.60 -14.73 0.41
C SER A 25 17.16 -15.23 0.64
N LYS A 26 16.47 -14.66 1.62
CA LYS A 26 15.06 -15.00 1.92
C LYS A 26 14.12 -14.18 1.07
N VAL A 27 13.04 -14.81 0.63
CA VAL A 27 11.87 -14.18 0.03
C VAL A 27 10.88 -13.90 1.14
N LEU A 28 10.24 -12.74 1.12
CA LEU A 28 9.13 -12.42 2.01
C LEU A 28 7.83 -12.66 1.24
N ASP A 29 7.20 -13.78 1.54
CA ASP A 29 5.87 -14.13 1.04
C ASP A 29 5.09 -14.67 2.24
N GLU A 30 4.14 -13.89 2.73
CA GLU A 30 3.42 -14.23 3.96
C GLU A 30 2.49 -15.42 3.79
N TYR A 31 2.00 -15.67 2.58
CA TYR A 31 1.23 -16.88 2.31
C TYR A 31 2.09 -18.15 2.37
N GLU A 32 3.37 -18.06 1.99
CA GLU A 32 4.32 -19.16 2.18
C GLU A 32 4.67 -19.35 3.66
N LEU A 33 4.93 -18.24 4.37
CA LEU A 33 5.31 -18.26 5.79
C LEU A 33 4.20 -18.77 6.71
N THR A 34 2.94 -18.53 6.35
CA THR A 34 1.75 -18.98 7.10
C THR A 34 1.16 -20.28 6.56
N ASP A 35 1.77 -20.88 5.54
CA ASP A 35 1.26 -22.07 4.85
C ASP A 35 -0.12 -21.84 4.20
N HIS A 36 -0.50 -20.56 3.95
CA HIS A 36 -1.81 -20.20 3.39
C HIS A 36 -2.03 -20.77 1.99
N TYR A 37 -0.99 -20.91 1.16
CA TYR A 37 -1.13 -21.57 -0.15
C TYR A 37 -1.67 -22.99 -0.07
N ARG A 38 -1.43 -23.70 1.02
CA ARG A 38 -1.93 -25.05 1.26
C ARG A 38 -3.22 -25.04 2.08
N LEU A 39 -3.31 -24.16 3.08
CA LEU A 39 -4.38 -24.11 4.08
C LEU A 39 -5.51 -23.13 3.74
N TRP A 40 -5.42 -22.41 2.61
CA TRP A 40 -6.36 -21.33 2.26
C TRP A 40 -7.84 -21.70 2.42
N LYS A 41 -8.20 -22.92 2.06
CA LYS A 41 -9.58 -23.38 2.16
C LYS A 41 -10.02 -23.53 3.61
N GLU A 42 -9.17 -24.10 4.45
CA GLU A 42 -9.43 -24.25 5.89
C GLU A 42 -9.49 -22.89 6.57
N ASP A 43 -8.65 -21.95 6.16
CA ASP A 43 -8.64 -20.59 6.71
C ASP A 43 -9.98 -19.89 6.43
N PHE A 44 -10.49 -19.94 5.20
CA PHE A 44 -11.80 -19.38 4.88
C PHE A 44 -12.95 -20.16 5.50
N ASP A 45 -12.83 -21.47 5.68
CA ASP A 45 -13.82 -22.25 6.39
C ASP A 45 -13.95 -21.80 7.84
N ARG A 46 -12.83 -21.53 8.52
CA ARG A 46 -12.81 -21.01 9.90
C ARG A 46 -13.39 -19.61 9.98
N ILE A 47 -13.00 -18.69 9.06
CA ILE A 47 -13.56 -17.35 9.00
C ILE A 47 -15.10 -17.40 8.88
N GLY A 48 -15.62 -18.28 8.06
CA GLY A 48 -17.06 -18.46 7.88
C GLY A 48 -17.80 -18.90 9.17
N THR A 49 -17.10 -19.45 10.17
CA THR A 49 -17.74 -19.88 11.44
C THR A 49 -17.90 -18.77 12.46
N ILE A 50 -17.18 -17.66 12.35
CA ILE A 50 -17.20 -16.54 13.32
C ILE A 50 -18.15 -15.42 12.95
N GLY A 51 -18.93 -15.57 11.90
CA GLY A 51 -20.02 -14.64 11.54
C GLY A 51 -19.55 -13.30 10.96
N LEU A 52 -18.40 -13.29 10.29
CA LEU A 52 -17.89 -12.10 9.59
C LEU A 52 -18.57 -11.91 8.23
N ASP A 53 -18.70 -10.66 7.81
CA ASP A 53 -19.36 -10.29 6.55
C ASP A 53 -18.39 -10.19 5.37
N SER A 54 -17.11 -9.89 5.64
CA SER A 54 -16.15 -9.54 4.61
C SER A 54 -14.74 -10.07 4.91
N VAL A 55 -13.95 -10.16 3.85
CA VAL A 55 -12.54 -10.48 3.94
C VAL A 55 -11.74 -9.56 3.01
N ARG A 56 -10.57 -9.11 3.47
CA ARG A 56 -9.53 -8.53 2.63
C ARG A 56 -8.50 -9.61 2.33
N TRP A 57 -8.17 -9.77 1.05
CA TRP A 57 -7.27 -10.81 0.57
C TRP A 57 -6.54 -10.34 -0.68
N GLY A 58 -5.25 -10.64 -0.80
CA GLY A 58 -4.38 -10.14 -1.84
C GLY A 58 -4.00 -11.15 -2.90
N ILE A 59 -3.71 -10.65 -4.09
CA ILE A 59 -3.14 -11.42 -5.20
C ILE A 59 -1.62 -11.29 -5.16
N PRO A 60 -0.86 -12.40 -5.04
CA PRO A 60 0.60 -12.37 -5.15
C PRO A 60 1.02 -12.10 -6.60
N TRP A 61 1.09 -10.82 -7.00
CA TRP A 61 1.35 -10.44 -8.40
C TRP A 61 2.59 -11.11 -8.98
N TYR A 62 3.68 -11.21 -8.21
CA TYR A 62 4.92 -11.83 -8.66
C TYR A 62 4.76 -13.33 -9.02
N ARG A 63 3.80 -14.04 -8.38
CA ARG A 63 3.46 -15.44 -8.73
C ARG A 63 2.50 -15.52 -9.90
N VAL A 64 1.54 -14.61 -9.93
CA VAL A 64 0.55 -14.55 -11.03
C VAL A 64 1.22 -14.14 -12.35
N GLN A 65 2.28 -13.33 -12.29
CA GLN A 65 3.06 -12.93 -13.47
C GLN A 65 4.57 -13.23 -13.28
N PRO A 66 4.96 -14.51 -13.29
CA PRO A 66 6.34 -14.91 -13.01
C PRO A 66 7.34 -14.45 -14.07
N GLU A 67 6.88 -14.20 -15.28
CA GLU A 67 7.66 -13.62 -16.37
C GLU A 67 6.80 -12.57 -17.10
N LYS A 68 7.46 -11.60 -17.74
CA LYS A 68 6.77 -10.58 -18.54
C LYS A 68 5.87 -11.27 -19.61
N ASN A 69 4.60 -10.88 -19.67
CA ASN A 69 3.56 -11.41 -20.56
C ASN A 69 3.17 -12.89 -20.32
N LYS A 70 3.61 -13.51 -19.22
CA LYS A 70 3.14 -14.86 -18.84
C LYS A 70 2.34 -14.76 -17.55
N TRP A 71 1.16 -15.39 -17.56
CA TRP A 71 0.20 -15.32 -16.47
C TRP A 71 -0.14 -16.72 -15.96
N ASP A 72 -0.08 -16.87 -14.64
CA ASP A 72 -0.52 -18.06 -13.93
C ASP A 72 -1.58 -17.70 -12.88
N TRP A 73 -2.82 -17.97 -13.17
CA TRP A 73 -3.96 -17.72 -12.33
C TRP A 73 -4.42 -18.95 -11.54
N SER A 74 -3.68 -20.04 -11.59
CA SER A 74 -4.11 -21.37 -11.09
C SER A 74 -4.51 -21.35 -9.61
N PHE A 75 -3.84 -20.55 -8.79
CA PHE A 75 -4.17 -20.39 -7.38
C PHE A 75 -5.39 -19.47 -7.19
N THR A 76 -5.34 -18.28 -7.75
CA THR A 76 -6.39 -17.28 -7.58
C THR A 76 -7.73 -17.69 -8.16
N ASP A 77 -7.74 -18.51 -9.22
CA ASP A 77 -8.94 -19.13 -9.82
C ASP A 77 -9.69 -20.05 -8.88
N GLN A 78 -9.00 -20.64 -7.92
CA GLN A 78 -9.62 -21.48 -6.90
C GLN A 78 -10.11 -20.63 -5.72
N VAL A 79 -9.31 -19.66 -5.30
CA VAL A 79 -9.56 -18.90 -4.06
C VAL A 79 -10.67 -17.87 -4.22
N ILE A 80 -10.62 -17.03 -5.25
CA ILE A 80 -11.56 -15.90 -5.39
C ILE A 80 -13.02 -16.37 -5.53
N PRO A 81 -13.36 -17.35 -6.42
CA PRO A 81 -14.73 -17.88 -6.47
C PRO A 81 -15.17 -18.52 -5.16
N TYR A 82 -14.27 -19.21 -4.45
CA TYR A 82 -14.58 -19.85 -3.18
C TYR A 82 -14.98 -18.82 -2.12
N ILE A 83 -14.24 -17.74 -1.99
CA ILE A 83 -14.57 -16.63 -1.06
C ILE A 83 -15.96 -16.08 -1.37
N VAL A 84 -16.24 -15.78 -2.62
CA VAL A 84 -17.45 -15.02 -2.99
C VAL A 84 -18.67 -15.92 -3.15
N GLN A 85 -18.52 -17.06 -3.80
CA GLN A 85 -19.66 -17.94 -4.15
C GLN A 85 -19.95 -18.97 -3.06
N GLU A 86 -18.91 -19.61 -2.49
CA GLU A 86 -19.10 -20.66 -1.49
C GLU A 86 -19.23 -20.07 -0.08
N LYS A 87 -18.34 -19.15 0.32
CA LYS A 87 -18.37 -18.53 1.64
C LYS A 87 -19.30 -17.35 1.72
N LYS A 88 -19.71 -16.77 0.57
CA LYS A 88 -20.60 -15.59 0.48
C LYS A 88 -20.05 -14.37 1.23
N LEU A 89 -18.73 -14.29 1.33
CA LEU A 89 -18.05 -13.15 1.92
C LEU A 89 -17.91 -12.03 0.89
N HIS A 90 -17.97 -10.80 1.36
CA HIS A 90 -17.62 -9.63 0.57
C HIS A 90 -16.10 -9.54 0.48
N LEU A 91 -15.58 -9.71 -0.73
CA LEU A 91 -14.15 -9.61 -0.98
C LEU A 91 -13.76 -8.14 -1.18
N VAL A 92 -12.80 -7.66 -0.39
CA VAL A 92 -11.97 -6.51 -0.69
C VAL A 92 -10.67 -7.05 -1.25
N LEU A 93 -10.51 -6.99 -2.58
CA LEU A 93 -9.35 -7.56 -3.24
C LEU A 93 -8.17 -6.59 -3.16
N ASP A 94 -7.07 -7.02 -2.53
CA ASP A 94 -5.82 -6.27 -2.51
C ASP A 94 -5.01 -6.59 -3.76
N LEU A 95 -4.73 -5.57 -4.58
CA LEU A 95 -3.99 -5.75 -5.83
C LEU A 95 -2.49 -5.66 -5.63
N MET A 96 -2.06 -4.75 -4.76
CA MET A 96 -0.65 -4.47 -4.52
C MET A 96 -0.37 -4.37 -3.03
N HIS A 97 0.42 -5.32 -2.51
CA HIS A 97 0.94 -5.29 -1.16
C HIS A 97 2.46 -5.31 -1.19
N TYR A 98 3.02 -4.15 -1.60
CA TYR A 98 4.42 -3.73 -1.72
C TYR A 98 5.24 -4.40 -2.83
N GLY A 99 5.01 -5.67 -3.14
CA GLY A 99 5.86 -6.37 -4.09
C GLY A 99 5.45 -6.20 -5.55
N VAL A 100 6.44 -6.24 -6.44
CA VAL A 100 6.25 -6.30 -7.89
C VAL A 100 6.81 -7.62 -8.44
N PRO A 101 6.48 -8.03 -9.67
CA PRO A 101 7.08 -9.19 -10.31
C PRO A 101 8.62 -9.10 -10.38
N THR A 102 9.31 -10.21 -10.12
CA THR A 102 10.77 -10.27 -10.01
C THR A 102 11.52 -9.96 -11.32
N TRP A 103 10.83 -10.02 -12.47
CA TRP A 103 11.39 -9.58 -13.76
C TRP A 103 11.49 -8.06 -13.88
N MET A 104 10.76 -7.29 -13.06
CA MET A 104 10.74 -5.83 -13.01
C MET A 104 11.85 -5.31 -12.09
N LYS A 105 13.10 -5.38 -12.56
CA LYS A 105 14.31 -5.13 -11.73
C LYS A 105 14.41 -3.74 -11.13
N GLN A 106 13.80 -2.74 -11.74
CA GLN A 106 13.80 -1.36 -11.23
C GLN A 106 12.55 -1.04 -10.40
N ALA A 107 11.65 -2.01 -10.25
CA ALA A 107 10.40 -1.85 -9.51
C ALA A 107 9.67 -0.53 -9.86
N TYR A 108 9.39 0.30 -8.87
CA TYR A 108 8.68 1.58 -9.03
C TYR A 108 9.45 2.65 -9.82
N LEU A 109 10.76 2.46 -10.04
CA LEU A 109 11.62 3.37 -10.82
C LEU A 109 11.57 3.07 -12.31
N ASP A 110 11.03 1.92 -12.71
CA ASP A 110 10.84 1.59 -14.13
C ASP A 110 9.86 2.58 -14.73
N PRO A 111 10.25 3.31 -15.82
CA PRO A 111 9.35 4.26 -16.46
C PRO A 111 8.03 3.63 -16.94
N ASP A 112 8.05 2.35 -17.23
CA ASP A 112 6.88 1.59 -17.69
C ASP A 112 6.09 0.94 -16.54
N TYR A 113 6.53 1.07 -15.27
CA TYR A 113 5.79 0.53 -14.12
C TYR A 113 4.31 0.92 -14.12
N PRO A 114 3.92 2.19 -14.37
CA PRO A 114 2.51 2.55 -14.41
C PRO A 114 1.71 1.80 -15.48
N GLN A 115 2.33 1.45 -16.60
CA GLN A 115 1.71 0.66 -17.67
C GLN A 115 1.59 -0.81 -17.28
N TYR A 116 2.62 -1.38 -16.63
CA TYR A 116 2.59 -2.77 -16.19
C TYR A 116 1.52 -3.02 -15.12
N VAL A 117 1.41 -2.13 -14.14
CA VAL A 117 0.40 -2.25 -13.10
C VAL A 117 -1.01 -1.99 -13.63
N GLU A 118 -1.16 -1.11 -14.63
CA GLU A 118 -2.41 -0.90 -15.37
C GLU A 118 -2.83 -2.17 -16.11
N GLU A 119 -1.91 -2.82 -16.85
CA GLU A 119 -2.18 -4.09 -17.54
C GLU A 119 -2.57 -5.17 -16.54
N TYR A 120 -1.82 -5.33 -15.44
CA TYR A 120 -2.15 -6.28 -14.38
C TYR A 120 -3.57 -6.06 -13.86
N THR A 121 -3.91 -4.82 -13.53
CA THR A 121 -5.25 -4.45 -13.05
C THR A 121 -6.34 -4.76 -14.08
N ALA A 122 -6.08 -4.47 -15.35
CA ALA A 122 -7.01 -4.80 -16.44
C ALA A 122 -7.25 -6.33 -16.55
N ARG A 123 -6.19 -7.14 -16.42
CA ARG A 123 -6.30 -8.61 -16.42
C ARG A 123 -7.08 -9.13 -15.21
N VAL A 124 -6.88 -8.55 -14.03
CA VAL A 124 -7.67 -8.89 -12.84
C VAL A 124 -9.15 -8.56 -13.06
N ILE A 125 -9.46 -7.37 -13.59
CA ILE A 125 -10.84 -6.97 -13.88
C ILE A 125 -11.47 -7.89 -14.92
N GLU A 126 -10.76 -8.18 -16.02
CA GLU A 126 -11.25 -9.11 -17.07
C GLU A 126 -11.62 -10.48 -16.48
N ARG A 127 -10.80 -10.99 -15.56
CA ARG A 127 -10.95 -12.34 -15.02
C ARG A 127 -11.92 -12.42 -13.84
N TYR A 128 -11.86 -11.46 -12.94
CA TYR A 128 -12.56 -11.51 -11.65
C TYR A 128 -13.57 -10.37 -11.43
N GLY A 129 -13.72 -9.44 -12.36
CA GLY A 129 -14.58 -8.27 -12.18
C GLY A 129 -16.02 -8.62 -11.77
N GLN A 130 -16.55 -9.74 -12.22
CA GLN A 130 -17.88 -10.23 -11.82
C GLN A 130 -18.01 -10.52 -10.30
N TYR A 131 -16.91 -10.78 -9.61
CA TYR A 131 -16.85 -11.08 -8.18
C TYR A 131 -16.53 -9.84 -7.34
N LEU A 132 -16.01 -8.77 -7.97
CA LEU A 132 -15.45 -7.63 -7.28
C LEU A 132 -16.44 -6.49 -7.16
N ARG A 133 -16.62 -6.00 -5.94
CA ARG A 133 -17.26 -4.72 -5.63
C ARG A 133 -16.28 -3.72 -5.03
N PHE A 134 -15.23 -4.23 -4.40
CA PHE A 134 -14.23 -3.47 -3.69
C PHE A 134 -12.84 -3.98 -4.03
N ALA A 135 -11.90 -3.07 -4.22
CA ALA A 135 -10.49 -3.41 -4.35
C ALA A 135 -9.61 -2.35 -3.70
N THR A 136 -8.49 -2.78 -3.12
CA THR A 136 -7.41 -1.90 -2.71
C THR A 136 -6.40 -1.83 -3.85
N PRO A 137 -6.24 -0.70 -4.54
CA PRO A 137 -5.27 -0.59 -5.62
C PRO A 137 -3.85 -0.79 -5.13
N TYR A 138 -3.51 -0.15 -4.00
CA TYR A 138 -2.21 -0.24 -3.35
C TYR A 138 -2.36 -0.12 -1.84
N ASN A 139 -1.73 -1.05 -1.09
CA ASN A 139 -1.69 -1.00 0.37
C ASN A 139 -0.54 -0.10 0.84
N GLU A 140 -0.84 0.83 1.74
CA GLU A 140 0.12 1.68 2.46
C GLU A 140 1.25 2.24 1.57
N PRO A 141 0.97 3.11 0.62
CA PRO A 141 1.98 3.73 -0.22
C PRO A 141 3.12 4.40 0.54
N HIS A 142 2.85 5.01 1.71
CA HIS A 142 3.88 5.56 2.58
C HIS A 142 4.87 4.48 3.06
N THR A 143 4.36 3.33 3.50
CA THR A 143 5.18 2.20 3.93
C THR A 143 6.10 1.71 2.80
N ALA A 144 5.58 1.62 1.57
CA ALA A 144 6.41 1.29 0.42
C ALA A 144 7.53 2.34 0.19
N CYS A 145 7.21 3.63 0.29
CA CYS A 145 8.20 4.69 0.14
C CYS A 145 9.27 4.63 1.23
N GLU A 146 8.87 4.30 2.46
CA GLU A 146 9.81 4.13 3.57
C GLU A 146 10.72 2.92 3.37
N PHE A 147 10.17 1.73 3.14
CA PHE A 147 10.97 0.52 3.09
C PHE A 147 11.76 0.36 1.78
N CYS A 148 11.16 0.70 0.65
CA CYS A 148 11.82 0.60 -0.65
C CYS A 148 12.74 1.80 -0.95
N GLY A 149 12.34 3.00 -0.49
CA GLY A 149 12.92 4.28 -0.88
C GLY A 149 13.83 4.91 0.17
N ASN A 150 13.37 5.03 1.42
CA ASN A 150 14.09 5.75 2.47
C ASN A 150 15.05 4.86 3.25
N ARG A 151 14.59 3.67 3.63
CA ARG A 151 15.32 2.74 4.51
C ARG A 151 16.12 1.68 3.76
N GLY A 152 15.79 1.41 2.50
CA GLY A 152 16.49 0.44 1.67
C GLY A 152 16.36 -1.01 2.14
N GLU A 153 15.23 -1.36 2.75
CA GLU A 153 14.96 -2.70 3.27
C GLU A 153 14.35 -3.63 2.21
N TRP A 154 13.59 -3.06 1.27
CA TRP A 154 12.95 -3.76 0.16
C TRP A 154 13.42 -3.23 -1.20
N PRO A 155 13.27 -4.02 -2.30
CA PRO A 155 13.59 -3.53 -3.64
C PRO A 155 12.84 -2.22 -3.98
N PRO A 156 13.48 -1.25 -4.60
CA PRO A 156 14.81 -1.24 -5.21
C PRO A 156 15.96 -0.85 -4.28
N TYR A 157 15.84 -0.97 -2.94
CA TYR A 157 16.86 -0.76 -1.93
C TYR A 157 17.48 0.64 -1.94
N LEU A 158 16.68 1.66 -2.20
CA LEU A 158 17.13 3.05 -2.14
C LEU A 158 17.24 3.53 -0.69
N SER A 159 17.85 4.70 -0.49
CA SER A 159 18.00 5.29 0.84
C SER A 159 17.81 6.80 0.83
N GLY A 160 17.30 7.32 1.95
CA GLY A 160 17.07 8.74 2.18
C GLY A 160 15.86 9.29 1.41
N TYR A 161 15.58 10.56 1.64
CA TYR A 161 14.37 11.19 1.05
C TYR A 161 14.37 11.26 -0.47
N GLN A 162 15.53 11.28 -1.13
CA GLN A 162 15.57 11.15 -2.59
C GLN A 162 14.92 9.85 -3.04
N GLY A 163 15.32 8.72 -2.43
CA GLY A 163 14.75 7.41 -2.73
C GLY A 163 13.26 7.33 -2.37
N TYR A 164 12.85 7.93 -1.25
CA TYR A 164 11.45 8.03 -0.85
C TYR A 164 10.60 8.66 -1.96
N PHE A 165 10.98 9.85 -2.43
CA PHE A 165 10.23 10.56 -3.46
C PHE A 165 10.30 9.88 -4.84
N ASP A 166 11.41 9.21 -5.16
CA ASP A 166 11.52 8.46 -6.41
C ASP A 166 10.54 7.27 -6.43
N VAL A 167 10.41 6.52 -5.33
CA VAL A 167 9.39 5.46 -5.18
C VAL A 167 7.99 6.07 -5.21
N LEU A 168 7.75 7.14 -4.47
CA LEU A 168 6.44 7.80 -4.39
C LEU A 168 5.90 8.21 -5.78
N LYS A 169 6.76 8.77 -6.64
CA LYS A 169 6.37 9.15 -8.01
C LYS A 169 5.83 7.96 -8.80
N GLY A 170 6.51 6.83 -8.72
CA GLY A 170 6.08 5.60 -9.38
C GLY A 170 4.76 5.07 -8.82
N VAL A 171 4.70 4.94 -7.51
CA VAL A 171 3.50 4.42 -6.80
C VAL A 171 2.27 5.28 -7.10
N VAL A 172 2.37 6.63 -7.00
CA VAL A 172 1.25 7.52 -7.30
C VAL A 172 0.76 7.35 -8.73
N ARG A 173 1.67 7.37 -9.72
CA ARG A 173 1.30 7.21 -11.15
C ARG A 173 0.65 5.86 -11.42
N GLY A 174 1.17 4.80 -10.84
CA GLY A 174 0.60 3.45 -10.95
C GLY A 174 -0.80 3.38 -10.33
N THR A 175 -0.94 3.85 -9.10
CA THR A 175 -2.22 3.81 -8.37
C THR A 175 -3.30 4.68 -9.03
N GLN A 176 -2.93 5.83 -9.61
CA GLN A 176 -3.89 6.65 -10.39
C GLN A 176 -4.47 5.88 -11.57
N ARG A 177 -3.64 5.10 -12.29
CA ARG A 177 -4.11 4.27 -13.41
C ARG A 177 -4.99 3.12 -12.94
N GLN A 178 -4.57 2.41 -11.89
CA GLN A 178 -5.37 1.32 -11.28
C GLN A 178 -6.74 1.83 -10.83
N THR A 179 -6.76 2.93 -10.07
CA THR A 179 -7.99 3.53 -9.54
C THR A 179 -8.98 3.88 -10.66
N LYS A 180 -8.50 4.52 -11.73
CA LYS A 180 -9.35 4.86 -12.88
C LYS A 180 -9.94 3.64 -13.58
N LEU A 181 -9.16 2.57 -13.74
CA LEU A 181 -9.64 1.33 -14.35
C LEU A 181 -10.70 0.66 -13.48
N LEU A 182 -10.46 0.56 -12.17
CA LEU A 182 -11.37 -0.04 -11.22
C LEU A 182 -12.70 0.74 -11.17
N GLN A 183 -12.63 2.06 -11.03
CA GLN A 183 -13.81 2.93 -11.01
C GLN A 183 -14.60 2.85 -12.33
N LYS A 184 -13.91 2.80 -13.47
CA LYS A 184 -14.55 2.60 -14.79
C LYS A 184 -15.27 1.25 -14.89
N ALA A 185 -14.78 0.23 -14.21
CA ALA A 185 -15.40 -1.09 -14.12
C ALA A 185 -16.54 -1.15 -13.06
N GLY A 186 -16.82 -0.07 -12.34
CA GLY A 186 -17.81 -0.03 -11.27
C GLY A 186 -17.35 -0.65 -9.96
N ILE A 187 -16.02 -0.83 -9.79
CA ILE A 187 -15.41 -1.36 -8.57
C ILE A 187 -14.97 -0.17 -7.71
N GLN A 188 -15.45 -0.13 -6.47
CA GLN A 188 -15.08 0.92 -5.52
C GLN A 188 -13.66 0.70 -4.99
N CYS A 189 -12.87 1.75 -5.01
CA CYS A 189 -11.49 1.70 -4.52
C CYS A 189 -11.44 1.99 -3.02
N VAL A 190 -10.89 1.04 -2.26
CA VAL A 190 -10.53 1.23 -0.85
C VAL A 190 -9.07 1.68 -0.83
N GLN A 191 -8.85 2.99 -0.71
CA GLN A 191 -7.50 3.55 -0.62
C GLN A 191 -7.02 3.41 0.81
N VAL A 192 -6.02 2.55 1.02
CA VAL A 192 -5.53 2.17 2.34
C VAL A 192 -4.18 2.79 2.62
N GLU A 193 -4.06 3.46 3.76
CA GLU A 193 -2.79 3.98 4.25
C GLU A 193 -2.61 3.66 5.73
N CYS A 194 -1.34 3.54 6.16
CA CYS A 194 -1.04 3.50 7.59
C CYS A 194 -1.39 4.86 8.22
N SER A 195 -1.93 4.85 9.41
CA SER A 195 -2.24 6.06 10.14
C SER A 195 -1.25 6.25 11.27
N GLY A 196 -0.82 7.49 11.47
CA GLY A 196 0.11 7.79 12.53
C GLY A 196 0.79 9.13 12.35
N GLY A 197 1.96 9.27 12.97
CA GLY A 197 2.77 10.47 12.88
C GLY A 197 3.76 10.58 14.04
N SER A 198 4.50 11.66 14.06
CA SER A 198 5.45 11.97 15.10
C SER A 198 4.96 13.13 15.96
N LEU A 199 5.10 12.98 17.27
CA LEU A 199 4.80 13.99 18.26
C LEU A 199 6.09 14.45 18.93
N THR A 200 6.22 15.73 19.23
CA THR A 200 7.38 16.25 19.95
C THR A 200 6.98 17.34 20.95
N ARG A 201 7.72 17.42 22.07
CA ARG A 201 7.68 18.55 22.99
C ARG A 201 8.89 19.48 22.80
N ASP A 202 9.81 19.12 21.90
CA ASP A 202 11.00 19.91 21.59
C ASP A 202 10.73 20.81 20.37
N PRO A 203 10.72 22.16 20.54
CA PRO A 203 10.46 23.07 19.43
C PRO A 203 11.44 22.94 18.26
N SER A 204 12.67 22.49 18.51
CA SER A 204 13.68 22.30 17.47
C SER A 204 13.35 21.15 16.51
N LEU A 205 12.45 20.24 16.91
CA LEU A 205 12.00 19.09 16.13
C LEU A 205 10.59 19.27 15.54
N SER A 206 9.93 20.41 15.77
CA SER A 206 8.53 20.61 15.34
C SER A 206 8.38 20.47 13.82
N GLU A 207 9.29 21.04 13.03
CA GLU A 207 9.23 20.94 11.57
C GLU A 207 9.42 19.48 11.08
N LEU A 208 10.31 18.74 11.74
CA LEU A 208 10.51 17.31 11.42
C LEU A 208 9.26 16.49 11.79
N ALA A 209 8.66 16.74 12.96
CA ALA A 209 7.42 16.07 13.36
C ALA A 209 6.26 16.39 12.40
N ASP A 210 6.11 17.66 12.00
CA ASP A 210 5.11 18.08 11.00
C ASP A 210 5.32 17.37 9.67
N PHE A 211 6.56 17.22 9.22
CA PHE A 211 6.87 16.54 7.97
C PHE A 211 6.57 15.03 8.05
N GLU A 212 6.90 14.37 9.16
CA GLU A 212 6.60 12.96 9.37
C GLU A 212 5.08 12.70 9.48
N CYS A 213 4.32 13.63 10.03
CA CYS A 213 2.85 13.58 9.96
C CYS A 213 2.34 13.75 8.54
N LEU A 214 2.89 14.70 7.79
CA LEU A 214 2.52 14.92 6.39
C LEU A 214 2.77 13.68 5.53
N GLN A 215 3.87 12.96 5.77
CA GLN A 215 4.19 11.76 4.98
C GLN A 215 3.09 10.70 5.03
N GLN A 216 2.31 10.63 6.11
CA GLN A 216 1.17 9.73 6.25
C GLN A 216 -0.02 10.12 5.34
N GLU A 217 -0.15 11.41 5.00
CA GLU A 217 -1.27 11.94 4.23
C GLU A 217 -0.89 12.26 2.78
N MET A 218 0.39 12.46 2.53
CA MET A 218 0.92 13.01 1.27
C MET A 218 0.49 12.21 0.04
N PHE A 219 0.39 10.88 0.17
CA PHE A 219 -0.07 10.04 -0.92
C PHE A 219 -1.49 10.41 -1.37
N PHE A 220 -2.40 10.65 -0.42
CA PHE A 220 -3.79 11.04 -0.75
C PHE A 220 -3.84 12.38 -1.48
N ASN A 221 -3.02 13.36 -1.05
CA ASN A 221 -2.92 14.65 -1.73
C ASN A 221 -2.47 14.46 -3.20
N PHE A 222 -1.47 13.62 -3.43
CA PHE A 222 -0.94 13.37 -4.78
C PHE A 222 -1.91 12.54 -5.63
N LEU A 223 -2.60 11.58 -5.03
CA LEU A 223 -3.62 10.79 -5.71
C LEU A 223 -4.79 11.65 -6.19
N THR A 224 -5.24 12.58 -5.35
CA THR A 224 -6.39 13.46 -5.63
C THR A 224 -6.00 14.73 -6.36
N GLY A 225 -4.70 15.05 -6.46
CA GLY A 225 -4.21 16.30 -7.02
C GLY A 225 -4.57 17.53 -6.17
N ASP A 226 -4.83 17.35 -4.88
CA ASP A 226 -5.10 18.43 -3.93
C ASP A 226 -3.82 18.77 -3.16
N PHE A 227 -3.23 19.89 -3.50
CA PHE A 227 -1.97 20.37 -2.90
C PHE A 227 -2.18 21.55 -1.95
N ALA A 228 -3.43 21.88 -1.61
CA ALA A 228 -3.72 22.97 -0.68
C ALA A 228 -3.08 22.72 0.69
N GLY A 229 -2.33 23.70 1.18
CA GLY A 229 -1.61 23.60 2.45
C GLY A 229 -0.24 22.90 2.38
N LEU A 230 0.16 22.43 1.21
CA LEU A 230 1.48 21.79 1.00
C LEU A 230 2.56 22.78 0.53
N GLU A 231 2.22 24.03 0.27
CA GLU A 231 3.09 25.03 -0.38
C GLU A 231 4.39 25.24 0.42
N LYS A 232 4.34 25.19 1.76
CA LYS A 232 5.53 25.31 2.60
C LYS A 232 6.56 24.20 2.37
N TRP A 233 6.14 23.05 1.81
CA TRP A 233 6.97 21.88 1.56
C TRP A 233 7.50 21.78 0.14
N PHE A 234 7.02 22.60 -0.80
CA PHE A 234 7.47 22.55 -2.20
C PHE A 234 9.00 22.70 -2.36
N PRO A 235 9.70 23.58 -1.61
CA PRO A 235 11.16 23.64 -1.69
C PRO A 235 11.86 22.34 -1.25
N LEU A 236 11.26 21.61 -0.30
CA LEU A 236 11.75 20.28 0.12
C LEU A 236 11.49 19.24 -0.96
N PHE A 237 10.30 19.22 -1.54
CA PHE A 237 9.93 18.31 -2.63
C PHE A 237 10.87 18.49 -3.82
N GLU A 238 11.11 19.74 -4.25
CA GLU A 238 12.00 20.05 -5.35
C GLU A 238 13.45 19.62 -5.07
N ARG A 239 13.93 19.85 -3.85
CA ARG A 239 15.24 19.39 -3.40
C ARG A 239 15.45 17.90 -3.62
N TYR A 240 14.42 17.08 -3.45
CA TYR A 240 14.44 15.64 -3.59
C TYR A 240 13.78 15.15 -4.90
N GLY A 241 13.76 16.01 -5.92
CA GLY A 241 13.40 15.64 -7.29
C GLY A 241 11.92 15.43 -7.56
N LEU A 242 11.04 15.88 -6.65
CA LEU A 242 9.61 15.99 -6.92
C LEU A 242 9.32 17.41 -7.40
N THR A 243 9.20 17.57 -8.71
CA THR A 243 9.14 18.87 -9.37
C THR A 243 7.71 19.41 -9.52
N GLU A 244 7.57 20.69 -9.81
CA GLU A 244 6.28 21.29 -10.19
C GLU A 244 5.63 20.56 -11.38
N SER A 245 6.45 20.05 -12.32
CA SER A 245 5.96 19.25 -13.44
C SER A 245 5.34 17.93 -12.98
N ASP A 246 5.90 17.29 -11.94
CA ASP A 246 5.32 16.08 -11.36
C ASP A 246 3.98 16.37 -10.68
N LEU A 247 3.89 17.47 -9.92
CA LEU A 247 2.64 17.89 -9.27
C LEU A 247 1.54 18.16 -10.31
N LYS A 248 1.86 18.89 -11.38
CA LYS A 248 0.92 19.11 -12.51
C LYS A 248 0.49 17.81 -13.17
N ALA A 249 1.41 16.84 -13.30
CA ALA A 249 1.09 15.54 -13.87
C ALA A 249 0.14 14.73 -12.96
N PHE A 250 0.33 14.79 -11.64
CA PHE A 250 -0.58 14.15 -10.66
C PHE A 250 -1.96 14.81 -10.69
N GLU A 251 -2.04 16.14 -10.70
CA GLU A 251 -3.30 16.88 -10.82
C GLU A 251 -4.05 16.52 -12.09
N ALA A 252 -3.36 16.46 -13.23
CA ALA A 252 -3.96 16.08 -14.50
C ALA A 252 -4.51 14.66 -14.53
N GLN A 253 -3.97 13.76 -13.68
CA GLN A 253 -4.38 12.37 -13.55
C GLN A 253 -5.18 12.08 -12.26
N ARG A 254 -5.58 13.12 -11.54
CA ARG A 254 -6.29 13.01 -10.25
C ARG A 254 -7.42 11.98 -10.25
N CYS A 255 -7.59 11.35 -9.11
CA CYS A 255 -8.64 10.37 -8.83
C CYS A 255 -9.50 10.85 -7.66
N THR A 256 -10.71 10.30 -7.54
CA THR A 256 -11.53 10.42 -6.32
C THR A 256 -11.26 9.24 -5.41
N ILE A 257 -11.43 9.44 -4.10
CA ILE A 257 -11.39 8.38 -3.09
C ILE A 257 -12.83 7.93 -2.85
N ASP A 258 -13.12 6.65 -3.14
CA ASP A 258 -14.45 6.09 -2.89
C ASP A 258 -14.60 5.70 -1.42
N ILE A 259 -13.58 5.05 -0.86
CA ILE A 259 -13.52 4.61 0.54
C ILE A 259 -12.10 4.84 1.06
N MET A 260 -12.00 5.48 2.22
CA MET A 260 -10.73 5.61 2.92
C MET A 260 -10.54 4.43 3.87
N GLY A 261 -9.45 3.68 3.67
CA GLY A 261 -8.99 2.63 4.56
C GLY A 261 -7.87 3.15 5.47
N ILE A 262 -7.92 2.79 6.73
CA ILE A 262 -6.93 3.20 7.72
C ILE A 262 -6.39 1.97 8.42
N ASN A 263 -5.10 1.69 8.24
CA ASN A 263 -4.38 0.71 9.03
C ASN A 263 -3.82 1.38 10.28
N PHE A 264 -4.29 0.96 11.44
CA PHE A 264 -3.91 1.54 12.71
C PHE A 264 -3.32 0.48 13.64
N TYR A 265 -2.07 0.73 14.04
CA TYR A 265 -1.32 -0.15 14.95
C TYR A 265 -0.95 0.65 16.20
N PRO A 266 -1.67 0.51 17.32
CA PRO A 266 -1.47 1.33 18.51
C PRO A 266 -0.02 1.43 18.99
N GLN A 267 0.78 0.38 18.77
CA GLN A 267 2.19 0.34 19.20
C GLN A 267 3.13 1.11 18.28
N PHE A 268 2.74 1.35 17.01
CA PHE A 268 3.66 1.87 15.98
C PHE A 268 3.15 3.15 15.31
N SER A 269 1.84 3.38 15.32
CA SER A 269 1.22 4.47 14.56
C SER A 269 1.68 5.85 15.02
N TYR A 270 1.92 6.03 16.31
CA TYR A 270 2.47 7.29 16.83
C TYR A 270 3.81 7.09 17.50
N GLN A 271 4.74 8.01 17.24
CA GLN A 271 6.08 8.02 17.81
C GLN A 271 6.36 9.34 18.52
N ASN A 272 7.06 9.27 19.65
CA ASN A 272 7.63 10.43 20.30
C ASN A 272 8.99 10.75 19.68
N LEU A 273 9.14 11.96 19.21
CA LEU A 273 10.39 12.49 18.67
C LEU A 273 11.06 13.35 19.73
N SER A 274 12.29 13.03 20.09
CA SER A 274 13.08 13.75 21.08
C SER A 274 14.54 13.87 20.62
N VAL A 275 15.30 14.75 21.28
CA VAL A 275 16.73 14.95 20.99
C VAL A 275 17.57 14.13 21.96
N GLN A 276 18.52 13.37 21.43
CA GLN A 276 19.54 12.68 22.22
C GLN A 276 20.62 13.64 22.74
N PRO A 277 21.42 13.26 23.73
CA PRO A 277 22.53 14.10 24.22
C PRO A 277 23.55 14.49 23.15
N ASP A 278 23.66 13.74 22.05
CA ASP A 278 24.50 14.05 20.90
C ASP A 278 23.84 14.97 19.87
N GLY A 279 22.64 15.47 20.16
CA GLY A 279 21.89 16.38 19.31
C GLY A 279 21.08 15.71 18.18
N LYS A 280 21.08 14.38 18.08
CA LYS A 280 20.34 13.68 17.05
C LYS A 280 18.90 13.38 17.44
N PRO A 281 17.96 13.43 16.49
CA PRO A 281 16.60 13.01 16.76
C PRO A 281 16.53 11.49 17.01
N VAL A 282 15.73 11.11 17.99
CA VAL A 282 15.38 9.71 18.28
C VAL A 282 13.86 9.53 18.30
N ARG A 283 13.40 8.42 17.82
CA ARG A 283 11.99 8.02 17.81
C ARG A 283 11.77 6.88 18.79
N THR A 284 10.75 7.05 19.62
CA THR A 284 10.29 5.99 20.54
C THR A 284 8.78 5.82 20.37
N ASN A 285 8.29 4.60 20.45
CA ASN A 285 6.86 4.35 20.33
C ASN A 285 6.10 5.09 21.44
N CYS A 286 5.00 5.75 21.07
CA CYS A 286 4.12 6.35 22.05
C CYS A 286 3.43 5.24 22.84
N GLN A 287 3.52 5.33 24.16
CA GLN A 287 2.63 4.57 25.04
C GLN A 287 1.33 5.37 25.15
N LEU A 288 0.29 4.92 24.48
CA LEU A 288 -1.02 5.61 24.45
C LEU A 288 -1.72 5.67 25.81
N TRP A 289 -1.12 5.12 26.87
CA TRP A 289 -1.74 4.89 28.18
C TRP A 289 -0.92 5.37 29.37
N THR A 290 0.08 6.22 29.19
CA THR A 290 0.68 6.89 30.32
C THR A 290 -0.14 8.14 30.68
N GLU A 291 -0.88 8.04 31.78
CA GLU A 291 -1.36 9.19 32.52
C GLU A 291 -0.13 9.98 33.02
N ASP A 292 0.20 11.10 32.37
CA ASP A 292 1.04 12.18 32.90
C ASP A 292 0.59 13.52 32.31
#